data_294b2abdf7dbe180804e849164340bd7
#
_entry.id   294b2abdf7dbe180804e849164340bd7
#
_cell.length_a   1.000
_cell.length_b   1.000
_cell.length_c   1.000
_cell.angle_alpha   90.00
_cell.angle_beta   90.00
_cell.angle_gamma   90.00
#
_symmetry.space_group_name_H-M   'P 1'
#
loop_
_entity.id
_entity.type
_entity.pdbx_description
1 polymer ?
#
loop_
_entity_poly.entity_id
_entity_poly.type
_entity_poly.pdbx_seq_one_letter_code
_entity_poly.pdbx_strand_id
1 'polypeptide(L)'
;GDMAYICPLSLYYHSTAYKAYLAVYYSDDKLTSILSDNLSLEGSVSYIVNERDAIVATSDLSLSGIYQLDYDTIKASFMSSNNFIERNILDTKVYAGFYSISNTDWFMVTVLPSPPLIHASNRLMVQIVLIYAVFLVLALIFANVLAHSITGRLSSVIRQMQTVRHGPPTP
;
A
#
# COMPACT_ATOMS: atom_id res chain seq x y z
N GLY A 1 3.95 1.14 28.95
CA GLY A 1 5.02 1.67 29.80
C GLY A 1 5.31 3.12 29.47
N ASP A 2 5.96 3.84 30.37
CA ASP A 2 6.31 5.24 30.14
C ASP A 2 7.72 5.32 29.56
N MET A 3 7.91 6.13 28.53
CA MET A 3 9.21 6.44 27.99
C MET A 3 9.72 7.76 28.57
N ALA A 4 11.00 7.81 28.91
CA ALA A 4 11.64 9.01 29.40
C ALA A 4 12.74 9.48 28.42
N TYR A 5 12.65 10.69 27.95
CA TYR A 5 13.75 11.36 27.27
C TYR A 5 14.56 12.15 28.30
N ILE A 6 15.85 11.82 28.44
CA ILE A 6 16.74 12.47 29.40
C ILE A 6 17.70 13.38 28.62
N CYS A 7 17.59 14.68 28.86
CA CYS A 7 18.48 15.68 28.29
C CYS A 7 19.45 16.21 29.35
N PRO A 8 20.77 16.06 29.18
CA PRO A 8 21.74 16.65 30.09
C PRO A 8 21.76 18.17 29.90
N LEU A 9 21.67 18.88 31.02
CA LEU A 9 21.74 20.36 31.10
C LEU A 9 23.01 20.77 31.88
N SER A 10 23.75 21.71 31.35
CA SER A 10 24.85 22.33 32.07
C SER A 10 24.39 23.68 32.64
N LEU A 11 24.24 23.75 33.93
CA LEU A 11 23.86 24.99 34.64
C LEU A 11 25.11 25.60 35.27
N TYR A 12 25.30 26.92 35.12
CA TYR A 12 26.39 27.67 35.74
C TYR A 12 25.80 28.55 36.82
N TYR A 13 26.27 28.38 38.04
CA TYR A 13 25.92 29.23 39.15
C TYR A 13 27.18 29.63 39.94
N HIS A 14 27.42 30.92 40.11
CA HIS A 14 28.63 31.47 40.77
C HIS A 14 29.94 30.82 40.25
N SER A 15 30.12 30.77 38.94
CA SER A 15 31.29 30.18 38.28
C SER A 15 31.48 28.65 38.49
N THR A 16 30.55 27.99 39.11
CA THR A 16 30.56 26.54 39.31
C THR A 16 29.60 25.89 38.32
N ALA A 17 30.10 24.88 37.58
CA ALA A 17 29.28 24.12 36.66
C ALA A 17 28.54 22.98 37.40
N TYR A 18 27.24 22.96 37.27
CA TYR A 18 26.37 21.89 37.78
C TYR A 18 25.83 21.05 36.62
N LYS A 19 25.84 19.74 36.78
CA LYS A 19 25.14 18.83 35.85
C LYS A 19 23.74 18.64 36.36
N ALA A 20 22.77 18.98 35.53
CA ALA A 20 21.36 18.69 35.75
C ALA A 20 20.84 17.80 34.62
N TYR A 21 19.74 17.12 34.84
CA TYR A 21 19.08 16.32 33.84
C TYR A 21 17.62 16.70 33.78
N LEU A 22 17.15 17.01 32.56
CA LEU A 22 15.73 17.19 32.29
C LEU A 22 15.20 15.83 31.83
N ALA A 23 14.26 15.27 32.56
CA ALA A 23 13.55 14.06 32.16
C ALA A 23 12.14 14.44 31.67
N VAL A 24 11.84 14.14 30.42
CA VAL A 24 10.50 14.35 29.83
C VAL A 24 9.88 12.95 29.66
N TYR A 25 8.77 12.73 30.33
CA TYR A 25 8.03 11.47 30.24
C TYR A 25 6.96 11.56 29.16
N TYR A 26 6.92 10.55 28.30
CA TYR A 26 5.90 10.41 27.27
C TYR A 26 5.05 9.18 27.56
N SER A 27 3.73 9.33 27.43
CA SER A 27 2.83 8.19 27.45
C SER A 27 3.00 7.35 26.18
N ASP A 28 3.15 6.06 26.35
CA ASP A 28 3.20 5.03 25.31
C ASP A 28 1.95 5.06 24.41
N ASP A 29 0.80 5.43 24.96
CA ASP A 29 -0.49 5.46 24.26
C ASP A 29 -0.48 6.33 23.01
N LYS A 30 0.23 7.48 23.04
CA LYS A 30 0.30 8.38 21.88
C LYS A 30 1.10 7.77 20.73
N LEU A 31 2.22 7.12 21.02
CA LEU A 31 3.01 6.45 20.00
C LEU A 31 2.27 5.26 19.42
N THR A 32 1.65 4.47 20.26
CA THR A 32 0.80 3.36 19.85
C THR A 32 -0.35 3.83 18.94
N SER A 33 -1.03 4.93 19.27
CA SER A 33 -2.07 5.46 18.39
C SER A 33 -1.53 5.94 17.04
N ILE A 34 -0.40 6.63 17.01
CA ILE A 34 0.24 7.07 15.76
C ILE A 34 0.64 5.87 14.90
N LEU A 35 1.16 4.81 15.50
CA LEU A 35 1.54 3.59 14.80
C LEU A 35 0.31 2.85 14.25
N SER A 36 -0.81 2.82 14.99
CA SER A 36 -2.04 2.14 14.59
C SER A 36 -2.84 2.92 13.54
N ASP A 37 -2.89 4.25 13.63
CA ASP A 37 -3.68 5.09 12.73
C ASP A 37 -3.19 5.05 11.26
N ASN A 38 -1.93 4.69 11.07
CA ASN A 38 -1.32 4.58 9.74
C ASN A 38 -1.43 3.19 9.11
N LEU A 39 -2.02 2.22 9.81
CA LEU A 39 -2.16 0.84 9.34
C LEU A 39 -3.55 0.63 8.71
N SER A 40 -3.58 0.50 7.39
CA SER A 40 -4.82 0.30 6.62
C SER A 40 -5.10 -1.16 6.28
N LEU A 41 -4.14 -2.06 6.50
CA LEU A 41 -4.23 -3.46 6.11
C LEU A 41 -4.39 -4.35 7.35
N GLU A 42 -5.39 -5.23 7.29
CA GLU A 42 -5.65 -6.22 8.33
C GLU A 42 -4.44 -7.15 8.52
N GLY A 43 -4.06 -7.39 9.77
CA GLY A 43 -2.91 -8.22 10.12
C GLY A 43 -1.54 -7.54 9.96
N SER A 44 -1.49 -6.28 9.54
CA SER A 44 -0.25 -5.51 9.53
C SER A 44 0.08 -5.00 10.92
N VAL A 45 1.36 -4.82 11.20
CA VAL A 45 1.86 -4.28 12.45
C VAL A 45 3.01 -3.31 12.21
N SER A 46 3.02 -2.21 12.97
CA SER A 46 4.15 -1.30 13.06
C SER A 46 4.70 -1.28 14.48
N TYR A 47 6.02 -1.31 14.60
CA TYR A 47 6.69 -1.23 15.89
C TYR A 47 8.01 -0.45 15.78
N ILE A 48 8.48 0.02 16.91
CA ILE A 48 9.79 0.68 17.04
C ILE A 48 10.69 -0.25 17.82
N VAL A 49 11.86 -0.55 17.28
CA VAL A 49 12.87 -1.40 17.90
C VAL A 49 14.15 -0.61 18.16
N ASN A 50 14.79 -0.87 19.28
CA ASN A 50 16.07 -0.29 19.66
C ASN A 50 17.24 -1.26 19.41
N GLU A 51 18.47 -0.80 19.63
CA GLU A 51 19.73 -1.58 19.46
C GLU A 51 19.83 -2.85 20.34
N ARG A 52 18.94 -3.04 21.32
CA ARG A 52 18.87 -4.21 22.19
C ARG A 52 17.77 -5.18 21.85
N ASP A 53 17.24 -5.08 20.62
CA ASP A 53 16.06 -5.85 20.16
C ASP A 53 14.80 -5.64 21.01
N ALA A 54 14.77 -4.59 21.83
CA ALA A 54 13.59 -4.28 22.62
C ALA A 54 12.59 -3.45 21.80
N ILE A 55 11.33 -3.89 21.78
CA ILE A 55 10.22 -3.14 21.21
C ILE A 55 9.89 -1.98 22.15
N VAL A 56 10.09 -0.77 21.67
CA VAL A 56 9.86 0.47 22.40
C VAL A 56 8.39 0.87 22.35
N ALA A 57 7.75 0.73 21.20
CA ALA A 57 6.32 0.96 20.98
C ALA A 57 5.82 0.06 19.85
N THR A 58 4.54 -0.29 19.87
CA THR A 58 3.93 -1.12 18.83
C THR A 58 2.46 -0.79 18.65
N SER A 59 1.95 -0.97 17.43
CA SER A 59 0.53 -0.87 17.12
C SER A 59 -0.27 -2.07 17.64
N ASP A 60 0.35 -3.25 17.71
CA ASP A 60 -0.24 -4.49 18.22
C ASP A 60 0.85 -5.35 18.86
N LEU A 61 0.72 -5.59 20.18
CA LEU A 61 1.71 -6.34 20.96
C LEU A 61 1.78 -7.82 20.56
N SER A 62 0.65 -8.41 20.20
CA SER A 62 0.57 -9.82 19.82
C SER A 62 1.27 -10.06 18.48
N LEU A 63 0.96 -9.24 17.50
CA LEU A 63 1.51 -9.33 16.15
C LEU A 63 2.99 -8.94 16.12
N SER A 64 3.40 -7.93 16.88
CA SER A 64 4.80 -7.52 16.94
C SER A 64 5.70 -8.63 17.49
N GLY A 65 5.24 -9.40 18.49
CA GLY A 65 5.99 -10.54 19.00
C GLY A 65 6.14 -11.68 17.98
N ILE A 66 5.16 -11.85 17.08
CA ILE A 66 5.22 -12.86 16.01
C ILE A 66 6.15 -12.41 14.87
N TYR A 67 6.07 -11.13 14.49
CA TYR A 67 6.74 -10.57 13.31
C TYR A 67 7.99 -9.75 13.65
N GLN A 68 8.54 -9.91 14.86
CA GLN A 68 9.76 -9.20 15.25
C GLN A 68 10.94 -9.61 14.38
N LEU A 69 11.67 -8.62 13.91
CA LEU A 69 12.93 -8.78 13.19
C LEU A 69 14.09 -8.35 14.07
N ASP A 70 15.21 -9.06 13.97
CA ASP A 70 16.44 -8.74 14.69
C ASP A 70 16.97 -7.38 14.25
N TYR A 71 17.39 -6.57 15.20
CA TYR A 71 17.96 -5.24 14.97
C TYR A 71 19.15 -5.28 13.99
N ASP A 72 20.05 -6.26 14.14
CA ASP A 72 21.21 -6.40 13.26
C ASP A 72 20.82 -6.71 11.81
N THR A 73 19.77 -7.49 11.60
CA THR A 73 19.21 -7.75 10.27
C THR A 73 18.65 -6.47 9.64
N ILE A 74 17.93 -5.67 10.41
CA ILE A 74 17.36 -4.38 9.96
C ILE A 74 18.49 -3.42 9.60
N LYS A 75 19.48 -3.28 10.48
CA LYS A 75 20.63 -2.40 10.32
C LYS A 75 21.48 -2.77 9.11
N ALA A 76 21.77 -4.05 8.91
CA ALA A 76 22.53 -4.54 7.75
C ALA A 76 21.81 -4.25 6.43
N SER A 77 20.49 -4.46 6.38
CA SER A 77 19.66 -4.15 5.21
C SER A 77 19.61 -2.65 4.93
N PHE A 78 19.44 -1.84 5.97
CA PHE A 78 19.42 -0.38 5.85
C PHE A 78 20.76 0.17 5.33
N MET A 79 21.90 -0.35 5.83
CA MET A 79 23.23 0.03 5.36
C MET A 79 23.49 -0.36 3.90
N SER A 80 22.85 -1.41 3.40
CA SER A 80 22.91 -1.81 2.00
C SER A 80 21.96 -1.03 1.08
N SER A 81 21.39 0.08 1.57
CA SER A 81 20.39 0.92 0.87
C SER A 81 19.10 0.18 0.54
N ASN A 82 18.81 -0.89 1.25
CA ASN A 82 17.57 -1.64 1.12
C ASN A 82 16.70 -1.42 2.35
N ASN A 83 15.71 -0.56 2.22
CA ASN A 83 14.76 -0.23 3.30
C ASN A 83 13.58 -1.21 3.38
N PHE A 84 13.72 -2.38 2.74
CA PHE A 84 12.66 -3.35 2.60
C PHE A 84 13.24 -4.76 2.51
N ILE A 85 12.67 -5.70 3.25
CA ILE A 85 12.99 -7.13 3.15
C ILE A 85 11.72 -7.97 3.02
N GLU A 86 11.90 -9.12 2.36
CA GLU A 86 10.91 -10.17 2.27
C GLU A 86 11.36 -11.34 3.14
N ARG A 87 10.48 -11.85 3.97
CA ARG A 87 10.73 -12.99 4.84
C ARG A 87 9.53 -13.91 4.91
N ASN A 88 9.77 -15.19 5.20
CA ASN A 88 8.73 -16.15 5.56
C ASN A 88 8.75 -16.33 7.08
N ILE A 89 7.64 -16.02 7.74
CA ILE A 89 7.46 -16.19 9.18
C ILE A 89 6.19 -17.04 9.36
N LEU A 90 6.31 -18.17 10.04
CA LEU A 90 5.20 -19.12 10.27
C LEU A 90 4.44 -19.48 8.97
N ASP A 91 5.16 -19.86 7.92
CA ASP A 91 4.63 -20.18 6.58
C ASP A 91 3.87 -19.02 5.89
N THR A 92 3.93 -17.83 6.46
CA THR A 92 3.36 -16.64 5.86
C THR A 92 4.46 -15.77 5.29
N LYS A 93 4.34 -15.43 4.02
CA LYS A 93 5.22 -14.46 3.37
C LYS A 93 4.88 -13.07 3.89
N VAL A 94 5.87 -12.37 4.45
CA VAL A 94 5.72 -11.03 4.99
C VAL A 94 6.70 -10.08 4.32
N TYR A 95 6.27 -8.85 4.20
CA TYR A 95 7.06 -7.75 3.70
C TYR A 95 7.31 -6.78 4.84
N ALA A 96 8.57 -6.49 5.14
CA ALA A 96 8.93 -5.56 6.18
C ALA A 96 9.68 -4.36 5.59
N GLY A 97 9.13 -3.19 5.82
CA GLY A 97 9.78 -1.91 5.53
C GLY A 97 10.32 -1.28 6.80
N PHE A 98 11.46 -0.58 6.74
CA PHE A 98 12.04 0.07 7.89
C PHE A 98 12.52 1.48 7.59
N TYR A 99 12.43 2.30 8.62
CA TYR A 99 12.85 3.69 8.59
C TYR A 99 13.66 4.00 9.86
N SER A 100 14.83 4.62 9.70
CA SER A 100 15.65 5.07 10.83
C SER A 100 15.07 6.34 11.43
N ILE A 101 14.94 6.36 12.76
CA ILE A 101 14.46 7.53 13.49
C ILE A 101 15.65 8.47 13.73
N SER A 102 15.56 9.68 13.21
CA SER A 102 16.63 10.67 13.29
C SER A 102 17.06 10.94 14.74
N ASN A 103 18.36 11.08 14.96
CA ASN A 103 19.00 11.30 16.25
C ASN A 103 18.81 10.18 17.29
N THR A 104 18.48 8.98 16.84
CA THR A 104 18.39 7.78 17.68
C THR A 104 18.98 6.61 16.91
N ASP A 105 19.34 5.54 17.64
CA ASP A 105 19.68 4.25 17.03
C ASP A 105 18.45 3.32 16.91
N TRP A 106 17.27 3.91 16.72
CA TRP A 106 16.02 3.19 16.64
C TRP A 106 15.53 3.07 15.20
N PHE A 107 14.87 1.97 14.91
CA PHE A 107 14.17 1.76 13.65
C PHE A 107 12.68 1.59 13.86
N MET A 108 11.90 2.29 13.05
CA MET A 108 10.49 1.99 12.85
C MET A 108 10.39 0.88 11.81
N VAL A 109 9.70 -0.18 12.14
CA VAL A 109 9.47 -1.34 11.27
C VAL A 109 7.98 -1.49 11.03
N THR A 110 7.59 -1.63 9.77
CA THR A 110 6.21 -1.94 9.39
C THR A 110 6.20 -3.26 8.66
N VAL A 111 5.46 -4.23 9.19
CA VAL A 111 5.33 -5.57 8.62
C VAL A 111 3.95 -5.75 8.02
N LEU A 112 3.93 -6.19 6.77
CA LEU A 112 2.75 -6.41 5.96
C LEU A 112 2.68 -7.88 5.55
N PRO A 113 1.76 -8.69 6.09
CA PRO A 113 1.58 -10.06 5.64
C PRO A 113 1.01 -10.11 4.20
N SER A 114 1.49 -11.07 3.43
CA SER A 114 1.14 -11.24 2.02
C SER A 114 -0.34 -11.54 1.75
N PRO A 115 -1.06 -12.37 2.53
CA PRO A 115 -2.43 -12.74 2.23
C PRO A 115 -3.39 -11.56 2.06
N PRO A 116 -3.43 -10.54 2.95
CA PRO A 116 -4.29 -9.37 2.78
C PRO A 116 -3.95 -8.56 1.53
N LEU A 117 -2.67 -8.45 1.16
CA LEU A 117 -2.20 -7.77 -0.05
C LEU A 117 -2.72 -8.47 -1.31
N ILE A 118 -2.67 -9.80 -1.36
CA ILE A 118 -3.14 -10.61 -2.48
C ILE A 118 -4.66 -10.47 -2.63
N HIS A 119 -5.42 -10.52 -1.53
CA HIS A 119 -6.87 -10.37 -1.57
C HIS A 119 -7.30 -8.98 -2.05
N ALA A 120 -6.65 -7.92 -1.61
CA ALA A 120 -6.91 -6.56 -2.09
C ALA A 120 -6.61 -6.43 -3.60
N SER A 121 -5.48 -6.97 -4.06
CA SER A 121 -5.10 -6.98 -5.48
C SER A 121 -6.07 -7.77 -6.34
N ASN A 122 -6.49 -8.96 -5.91
CA ASN A 122 -7.45 -9.80 -6.65
C ASN A 122 -8.81 -9.13 -6.80
N ARG A 123 -9.29 -8.43 -5.78
CA ARG A 123 -10.56 -7.69 -5.86
C ARG A 123 -10.51 -6.58 -6.92
N LEU A 124 -9.42 -5.83 -6.97
CA LEU A 124 -9.22 -4.80 -8.01
C LEU A 124 -9.13 -5.43 -9.41
N MET A 125 -8.43 -6.55 -9.54
CA MET A 125 -8.29 -7.26 -10.82
C MET A 125 -9.65 -7.74 -11.35
N VAL A 126 -10.48 -8.31 -10.50
CA VAL A 126 -11.85 -8.73 -10.86
C VAL A 126 -12.70 -7.54 -11.30
N GLN A 127 -12.62 -6.40 -10.62
CA GLN A 127 -13.34 -5.19 -10.99
C GLN A 127 -12.92 -4.67 -12.38
N ILE A 128 -11.62 -4.64 -12.66
CA ILE A 128 -11.08 -4.23 -13.95
C ILE A 128 -11.57 -5.15 -15.06
N VAL A 129 -11.48 -6.45 -14.88
CA VAL A 129 -11.95 -7.46 -15.86
C VAL A 129 -13.45 -7.30 -16.15
N LEU A 130 -14.25 -7.05 -15.11
CA LEU A 130 -15.68 -6.85 -15.27
C LEU A 130 -16.00 -5.57 -16.07
N ILE A 131 -15.29 -4.46 -15.81
CA ILE A 131 -15.42 -3.24 -16.60
C ILE A 131 -15.08 -3.49 -18.07
N TYR A 132 -13.97 -4.18 -18.33
CA TYR A 132 -13.57 -4.52 -19.69
C TYR A 132 -14.63 -5.40 -20.39
N ALA A 133 -15.21 -6.38 -19.72
CA ALA A 133 -16.26 -7.23 -20.26
C ALA A 133 -17.51 -6.41 -20.66
N VAL A 134 -17.92 -5.46 -19.82
CA VAL A 134 -19.04 -4.57 -20.12
C VAL A 134 -18.75 -3.71 -21.36
N PHE A 135 -17.56 -3.10 -21.45
CA PHE A 135 -17.17 -2.32 -22.62
C PHE A 135 -17.12 -3.15 -23.89
N LEU A 136 -16.65 -4.40 -23.83
CA LEU A 136 -16.61 -5.30 -24.96
C LEU A 136 -18.02 -5.63 -25.48
N VAL A 137 -18.95 -5.93 -24.58
CA VAL A 137 -20.36 -6.17 -24.94
C VAL A 137 -20.98 -4.94 -25.59
N LEU A 138 -20.76 -3.74 -25.03
CA LEU A 138 -21.23 -2.50 -25.62
C LEU A 138 -20.65 -2.28 -27.01
N ALA A 139 -19.36 -2.51 -27.22
CA ALA A 139 -18.70 -2.38 -28.51
C ALA A 139 -19.31 -3.33 -29.55
N LEU A 140 -19.60 -4.58 -29.18
CA LEU A 140 -20.27 -5.54 -30.06
C LEU A 140 -21.68 -5.11 -30.42
N ILE A 141 -22.45 -4.55 -29.50
CA ILE A 141 -23.79 -4.03 -29.77
C ILE A 141 -23.71 -2.87 -30.75
N PHE A 142 -22.80 -1.92 -30.50
CA PHE A 142 -22.59 -0.78 -31.42
C PHE A 142 -22.14 -1.24 -32.81
N ALA A 143 -21.22 -2.17 -32.90
CA ALA A 143 -20.77 -2.72 -34.19
C ALA A 143 -21.93 -3.37 -34.96
N ASN A 144 -22.78 -4.14 -34.27
CA ASN A 144 -23.95 -4.75 -34.88
C ASN A 144 -24.99 -3.72 -35.36
N VAL A 145 -25.28 -2.69 -34.58
CA VAL A 145 -26.20 -1.60 -34.95
C VAL A 145 -25.65 -0.83 -36.16
N LEU A 146 -24.36 -0.51 -36.18
CA LEU A 146 -23.73 0.15 -37.30
C LEU A 146 -23.75 -0.72 -38.56
N ALA A 147 -23.41 -1.98 -38.47
CA ALA A 147 -23.44 -2.92 -39.59
C ALA A 147 -24.85 -3.03 -40.18
N HIS A 148 -25.89 -3.15 -39.36
CA HIS A 148 -27.29 -3.18 -39.83
C HIS A 148 -27.73 -1.87 -40.45
N SER A 149 -27.34 -0.72 -39.88
CA SER A 149 -27.69 0.60 -40.41
C SER A 149 -27.07 0.86 -41.78
N ILE A 150 -25.81 0.45 -41.99
CA ILE A 150 -25.09 0.64 -43.24
C ILE A 150 -25.62 -0.31 -44.34
N THR A 151 -25.77 -1.58 -43.99
CA THR A 151 -26.22 -2.62 -44.93
C THR A 151 -27.66 -2.37 -45.42
N GLY A 152 -28.53 -1.89 -44.51
CA GLY A 152 -29.91 -1.50 -44.89
C GLY A 152 -29.97 -0.33 -45.88
N ARG A 153 -29.09 0.63 -45.74
CA ARG A 153 -29.04 1.79 -46.70
C ARG A 153 -28.45 1.41 -48.05
N LEU A 154 -27.41 0.57 -48.06
CA LEU A 154 -26.80 0.10 -49.32
C LEU A 154 -27.77 -0.78 -50.15
N SER A 155 -28.49 -1.69 -49.50
CA SER A 155 -29.46 -2.56 -50.20
C SER A 155 -30.61 -1.72 -50.83
N SER A 156 -31.05 -0.65 -50.16
CA SER A 156 -32.06 0.26 -50.70
C SER A 156 -31.58 0.98 -51.97
N VAL A 157 -30.33 1.48 -52.00
CA VAL A 157 -29.73 2.16 -53.14
C VAL A 157 -29.54 1.18 -54.33
N ILE A 158 -29.07 -0.02 -54.08
CA ILE A 158 -28.90 -1.06 -55.12
C ILE A 158 -30.25 -1.42 -55.73
N ARG A 159 -31.29 -1.55 -54.92
CA ARG A 159 -32.63 -1.88 -55.38
C ARG A 159 -33.24 -0.75 -56.28
N GLN A 160 -32.98 0.49 -55.91
CA GLN A 160 -33.39 1.63 -56.75
C GLN A 160 -32.64 1.69 -58.11
N MET A 161 -31.36 1.37 -58.13
CA MET A 161 -30.58 1.33 -59.38
C MET A 161 -31.05 0.17 -60.29
N GLN A 162 -31.45 -0.97 -59.76
CA GLN A 162 -31.98 -2.09 -60.52
C GLN A 162 -33.35 -1.73 -61.17
N THR A 163 -34.20 -0.99 -60.47
CA THR A 163 -35.50 -0.54 -61.00
C THR A 163 -35.37 0.43 -62.16
N VAL A 164 -34.35 1.30 -62.15
CA VAL A 164 -34.07 2.26 -63.25
C VAL A 164 -33.49 1.54 -64.47
N ARG A 165 -32.75 0.44 -64.29
CA ARG A 165 -32.11 -0.32 -65.40
C ARG A 165 -33.08 -1.19 -66.18
N HIS A 166 -34.24 -1.53 -65.64
CA HIS A 166 -35.33 -2.25 -66.32
C HIS A 166 -36.50 -1.27 -66.54
N GLY A 167 -36.22 -0.21 -67.34
CA GLY A 167 -37.26 0.63 -67.87
C GLY A 167 -38.30 -0.17 -68.62
N PRO A 168 -39.59 0.27 -68.63
CA PRO A 168 -40.66 -0.48 -69.34
C PRO A 168 -40.32 -0.64 -70.78
N PRO A 169 -40.60 -1.82 -71.38
CA PRO A 169 -40.46 -1.98 -72.83
C PRO A 169 -41.35 -0.97 -73.54
N THR A 170 -40.76 -0.13 -74.36
CA THR A 170 -41.47 0.73 -75.26
C THR A 170 -42.21 -0.09 -76.30
N PRO A 171 -43.50 0.26 -76.68
CA PRO A 171 -44.34 -0.47 -77.63
C PRO A 171 -43.80 -0.49 -79.04
#